data_0ecd61b721d6ff42a64ef47c5695cefc
#
_entry.id   0ecd61b721d6ff42a64ef47c5695cefc
#
_cell.length_a   1.000
_cell.length_b   1.000
_cell.length_c   1.000
_cell.angle_alpha   90.00
_cell.angle_beta   90.00
_cell.angle_gamma   90.00
#
_symmetry.space_group_name_H-M   'P 1'
#
loop_
_entity.id
_entity.type
_entity.pdbx_description
1 polymer ?
#
loop_
_entity_poly.entity_id
_entity_poly.type
_entity_poly.pdbx_seq_one_letter_code
_entity_poly.pdbx_strand_id
1 'polypeptide(L)'
;PEQERQAKGGLFGVENSLKVRTGELLGLSDAKLFAKKAADEADLRARTAKDAALAKDVGSAWDDAAAAAKKMAGRYSRYKAYTGGYRGHSMTRSAETIVRWVAEVEKPNGKRYEEFRDSALESLRFRVFSPAPVYPEMEQFLLARKLEEYRDDLGDADPFVKILLDAKTPDAAAASALKDTKMGDPAFRKALVEGGRKAVEASADPLIVLARRIDPFYREMRDWYEDEVESVATSAGERIAKARFAVYGKSAYPDATFTLRLAVGKALGYEQGTTQVPFKTTLGGLYARSDSFDGKPPFDLPPLLAAARGKAALKAPLDFVSPHDI
;
A
#
# COMPACT_ATOMS: atom_id res chain seq x y z
N PRO A 1 -7.16 22.77 -17.08
CA PRO A 1 -5.96 21.98 -17.45
C PRO A 1 -5.30 21.29 -16.25
N GLU A 2 -5.12 21.98 -15.11
CA GLU A 2 -4.47 21.42 -13.92
C GLU A 2 -5.31 20.29 -13.29
N GLN A 3 -6.59 20.54 -13.06
CA GLN A 3 -7.56 19.57 -12.55
C GLN A 3 -7.67 18.35 -13.46
N GLU A 4 -7.71 18.58 -14.79
CA GLU A 4 -7.72 17.48 -15.76
C GLU A 4 -6.44 16.66 -15.72
N ARG A 5 -5.27 17.30 -15.57
CA ARG A 5 -3.99 16.62 -15.40
C ARG A 5 -3.97 15.76 -14.14
N GLN A 6 -4.48 16.28 -13.03
CA GLN A 6 -4.57 15.55 -11.77
C GLN A 6 -5.53 14.36 -11.89
N ALA A 7 -6.69 14.54 -12.53
CA ALA A 7 -7.64 13.47 -12.76
C ALA A 7 -7.04 12.36 -13.65
N LYS A 8 -6.34 12.72 -14.73
CA LYS A 8 -5.62 11.76 -15.58
C LYS A 8 -4.51 11.02 -14.82
N GLY A 9 -3.75 11.73 -13.97
CA GLY A 9 -2.76 11.11 -13.09
C GLY A 9 -3.39 10.12 -12.10
N GLY A 10 -4.52 10.47 -11.52
CA GLY A 10 -5.30 9.59 -10.66
C GLY A 10 -5.80 8.34 -11.39
N LEU A 11 -6.36 8.50 -12.60
CA LEU A 11 -6.81 7.40 -13.44
C LEU A 11 -5.65 6.44 -13.77
N PHE A 12 -4.51 6.97 -14.20
CA PHE A 12 -3.31 6.16 -14.45
C PHE A 12 -2.85 5.37 -13.21
N GLY A 13 -2.90 5.99 -12.03
CA GLY A 13 -2.61 5.32 -10.76
C GLY A 13 -3.58 4.17 -10.46
N VAL A 14 -4.88 4.35 -10.74
CA VAL A 14 -5.89 3.30 -10.59
C VAL A 14 -5.66 2.16 -11.57
N GLU A 15 -5.39 2.45 -12.84
CA GLU A 15 -5.09 1.44 -13.86
C GLU A 15 -3.86 0.61 -13.51
N ASN A 16 -2.79 1.25 -13.02
CA ASN A 16 -1.60 0.54 -12.55
C ASN A 16 -1.91 -0.34 -11.34
N SER A 17 -2.70 0.17 -10.38
CA SER A 17 -3.13 -0.62 -9.23
C SER A 17 -3.96 -1.83 -9.65
N LEU A 18 -4.85 -1.67 -10.63
CA LEU A 18 -5.63 -2.78 -11.17
C LEU A 18 -4.75 -3.86 -11.81
N LYS A 19 -3.73 -3.46 -12.59
CA LYS A 19 -2.75 -4.41 -13.18
C LYS A 19 -2.01 -5.18 -12.08
N VAL A 20 -1.53 -4.50 -11.04
CA VAL A 20 -0.87 -5.13 -9.90
C VAL A 20 -1.80 -6.13 -9.22
N ARG A 21 -3.03 -5.72 -8.88
CA ARG A 21 -4.01 -6.60 -8.22
C ARG A 21 -4.40 -7.80 -9.08
N THR A 22 -4.50 -7.60 -10.39
CA THR A 22 -4.77 -8.72 -11.32
C THR A 22 -3.60 -9.71 -11.32
N GLY A 23 -2.37 -9.21 -11.36
CA GLY A 23 -1.17 -10.06 -11.28
C GLY A 23 -1.06 -10.80 -9.95
N GLU A 24 -1.33 -10.11 -8.83
CA GLU A 24 -1.40 -10.74 -7.50
C GLU A 24 -2.46 -11.86 -7.46
N LEU A 25 -3.66 -11.60 -7.97
CA LEU A 25 -4.74 -12.59 -8.00
C LEU A 25 -4.36 -13.82 -8.82
N LEU A 26 -3.76 -13.62 -10.00
CA LEU A 26 -3.28 -14.72 -10.84
C LEU A 26 -2.21 -15.54 -10.12
N GLY A 27 -1.23 -14.88 -9.48
CA GLY A 27 -0.19 -15.55 -8.70
C GLY A 27 -0.76 -16.30 -7.50
N LEU A 28 -1.70 -15.70 -6.77
CA LEU A 28 -2.37 -16.33 -5.63
C LEU A 28 -3.34 -17.45 -6.04
N SER A 29 -3.75 -17.50 -7.29
CA SER A 29 -4.59 -18.57 -7.84
C SER A 29 -3.78 -19.72 -8.44
N ASP A 30 -2.46 -19.60 -8.52
CA ASP A 30 -1.59 -20.64 -9.06
C ASP A 30 -1.33 -21.74 -8.02
N ALA A 31 -2.00 -22.88 -8.18
CA ALA A 31 -1.83 -24.04 -7.32
C ALA A 31 -0.38 -24.58 -7.30
N LYS A 32 0.38 -24.42 -8.41
CA LYS A 32 1.79 -24.84 -8.47
C LYS A 32 2.67 -23.98 -7.58
N LEU A 33 2.40 -22.67 -7.51
CA LEU A 33 3.13 -21.77 -6.62
C LEU A 33 2.93 -22.15 -5.15
N PHE A 34 1.68 -22.42 -4.75
CA PHE A 34 1.39 -22.85 -3.37
C PHE A 34 2.00 -24.21 -3.05
N ALA A 35 1.92 -25.18 -3.96
CA ALA A 35 2.54 -26.47 -3.77
C ALA A 35 4.07 -26.35 -3.63
N LYS A 36 4.72 -25.50 -4.44
CA LYS A 36 6.15 -25.21 -4.32
C LYS A 36 6.49 -24.59 -2.98
N LYS A 37 5.77 -23.56 -2.55
CA LYS A 37 5.99 -22.91 -1.25
C LYS A 37 5.84 -23.89 -0.08
N ALA A 38 4.82 -24.74 -0.12
CA ALA A 38 4.61 -25.76 0.90
C ALA A 38 5.75 -26.80 0.92
N ALA A 39 6.25 -27.21 -0.24
CA ALA A 39 7.39 -28.12 -0.33
C ALA A 39 8.69 -27.47 0.19
N ASP A 40 8.96 -26.22 -0.19
CA ASP A 40 10.12 -25.46 0.28
C ASP A 40 10.09 -25.29 1.82
N GLU A 41 8.91 -25.01 2.40
CA GLU A 41 8.74 -24.93 3.86
C GLU A 41 8.95 -26.29 4.53
N ALA A 42 8.39 -27.36 3.96
CA ALA A 42 8.55 -28.71 4.49
C ALA A 42 10.03 -29.14 4.49
N ASP A 43 10.78 -28.85 3.42
CA ASP A 43 12.23 -29.11 3.35
C ASP A 43 13.00 -28.33 4.42
N LEU A 44 12.72 -27.03 4.57
CA LEU A 44 13.35 -26.21 5.59
C LEU A 44 13.07 -26.75 7.01
N ARG A 45 11.82 -27.07 7.32
CA ARG A 45 11.42 -27.67 8.62
C ARG A 45 12.16 -29.00 8.88
N ALA A 46 12.20 -29.89 7.89
CA ALA A 46 12.88 -31.19 7.99
C ALA A 46 14.39 -31.06 8.20
N ARG A 47 15.04 -30.12 7.54
CA ARG A 47 16.47 -29.83 7.74
C ARG A 47 16.74 -29.20 9.09
N THR A 48 15.92 -28.24 9.51
CA THR A 48 16.00 -27.59 10.82
C THR A 48 15.89 -28.62 11.95
N ALA A 49 14.98 -29.58 11.84
CA ALA A 49 14.74 -30.59 12.85
C ALA A 49 15.95 -31.58 13.05
N LYS A 50 16.88 -31.64 12.10
CA LYS A 50 18.09 -32.47 12.21
C LYS A 50 19.18 -31.87 13.10
N ASP A 51 19.11 -30.57 13.35
CA ASP A 51 20.00 -29.83 14.25
C ASP A 51 19.22 -29.43 15.51
N ALA A 52 19.52 -30.04 16.64
CA ALA A 52 18.82 -29.86 17.89
C ALA A 52 18.91 -28.40 18.42
N ALA A 53 20.04 -27.72 18.20
CA ALA A 53 20.21 -26.33 18.60
C ALA A 53 19.36 -25.40 17.74
N LEU A 54 19.35 -25.62 16.44
CA LEU A 54 18.56 -24.84 15.50
C LEU A 54 17.06 -25.09 15.70
N ALA A 55 16.66 -26.35 15.92
CA ALA A 55 15.26 -26.68 16.22
C ALA A 55 14.77 -25.99 17.50
N LYS A 56 15.61 -25.90 18.53
CA LYS A 56 15.31 -25.19 19.77
C LYS A 56 15.18 -23.67 19.55
N ASP A 57 16.08 -23.07 18.76
CA ASP A 57 16.06 -21.65 18.42
C ASP A 57 14.79 -21.24 17.65
N VAL A 58 14.41 -22.05 16.68
CA VAL A 58 13.19 -21.81 15.89
C VAL A 58 11.94 -22.03 16.74
N GLY A 59 11.91 -23.08 17.55
CA GLY A 59 10.79 -23.38 18.46
C GLY A 59 9.43 -23.36 17.75
N SER A 60 8.51 -22.54 18.25
CA SER A 60 7.14 -22.40 17.74
C SER A 60 6.99 -21.37 16.58
N ALA A 61 8.09 -20.88 16.00
CA ALA A 61 8.03 -19.72 15.09
C ALA A 61 7.02 -19.88 13.92
N TRP A 62 6.92 -21.08 13.32
CA TRP A 62 5.94 -21.30 12.25
C TRP A 62 4.50 -21.26 12.75
N ASP A 63 4.24 -21.78 13.93
CA ASP A 63 2.91 -21.80 14.53
C ASP A 63 2.54 -20.38 15.02
N ASP A 64 3.51 -19.64 15.56
CA ASP A 64 3.35 -18.22 15.94
C ASP A 64 2.99 -17.37 14.73
N ALA A 65 3.72 -17.53 13.60
CA ALA A 65 3.42 -16.82 12.36
C ALA A 65 2.02 -17.16 11.81
N ALA A 66 1.65 -18.43 11.84
CA ALA A 66 0.32 -18.87 11.40
C ALA A 66 -0.80 -18.32 12.32
N ALA A 67 -0.57 -18.29 13.63
CA ALA A 67 -1.50 -17.73 14.59
C ALA A 67 -1.67 -16.22 14.39
N ALA A 68 -0.58 -15.46 14.17
CA ALA A 68 -0.62 -14.04 13.85
C ALA A 68 -1.41 -13.76 12.55
N ALA A 69 -1.16 -14.53 11.50
CA ALA A 69 -1.89 -14.43 10.25
C ALA A 69 -3.39 -14.71 10.42
N LYS A 70 -3.76 -15.70 11.23
CA LYS A 70 -5.17 -16.02 11.56
C LYS A 70 -5.84 -14.90 12.35
N LYS A 71 -5.14 -14.31 13.33
CA LYS A 71 -5.64 -13.14 14.08
C LYS A 71 -5.90 -11.97 13.13
N MET A 72 -4.95 -11.68 12.23
CA MET A 72 -5.08 -10.63 11.22
C MET A 72 -6.27 -10.87 10.30
N ALA A 73 -6.44 -12.08 9.76
CA ALA A 73 -7.56 -12.43 8.89
C ALA A 73 -8.92 -12.18 9.57
N GLY A 74 -9.05 -12.47 10.87
CA GLY A 74 -10.28 -12.27 11.64
C GLY A 74 -10.67 -10.81 11.85
N ARG A 75 -9.74 -9.86 11.69
CA ARG A 75 -9.99 -8.42 11.86
C ARG A 75 -9.61 -7.58 10.64
N TYR A 76 -9.30 -8.21 9.53
CA TYR A 76 -8.73 -7.53 8.35
C TYR A 76 -9.56 -6.35 7.86
N SER A 77 -10.89 -6.49 7.72
CA SER A 77 -11.75 -5.40 7.27
C SER A 77 -11.71 -4.20 8.22
N ARG A 78 -11.77 -4.43 9.54
CA ARG A 78 -11.65 -3.35 10.53
C ARG A 78 -10.25 -2.74 10.52
N TYR A 79 -9.20 -3.55 10.48
CA TYR A 79 -7.84 -3.05 10.38
C TYR A 79 -7.66 -2.15 9.15
N LYS A 80 -8.10 -2.62 7.98
CA LYS A 80 -8.06 -1.85 6.72
C LYS A 80 -8.82 -0.53 6.85
N ALA A 81 -10.02 -0.55 7.43
CA ALA A 81 -10.85 0.64 7.55
C ALA A 81 -10.29 1.63 8.60
N TYR A 82 -9.93 1.16 9.79
CA TYR A 82 -9.53 2.04 10.90
C TYR A 82 -8.12 2.59 10.73
N THR A 83 -7.20 1.85 10.09
CA THR A 83 -5.81 2.29 9.89
C THR A 83 -5.50 2.75 8.48
N GLY A 84 -6.30 2.36 7.50
CA GLY A 84 -6.05 2.64 6.08
C GLY A 84 -6.16 4.11 5.69
N GLY A 85 -6.77 4.92 6.54
CA GLY A 85 -7.02 6.33 6.31
C GLY A 85 -7.83 6.58 5.03
N TYR A 86 -8.06 7.81 4.73
CA TYR A 86 -8.74 8.22 3.50
C TYR A 86 -7.71 8.31 2.36
N ARG A 87 -7.31 7.18 1.79
CA ARG A 87 -6.37 7.18 0.67
C ARG A 87 -6.95 7.95 -0.51
N GLY A 88 -6.23 8.96 -0.99
CA GLY A 88 -6.64 9.81 -2.11
C GLY A 88 -7.29 11.14 -1.70
N HIS A 89 -7.55 11.36 -0.40
CA HIS A 89 -8.15 12.60 0.11
C HIS A 89 -7.10 13.39 0.87
N SER A 90 -6.71 14.55 0.35
CA SER A 90 -5.65 15.35 0.93
C SER A 90 -6.09 16.04 2.23
N MET A 91 -7.33 16.53 2.29
CA MET A 91 -7.85 17.26 3.44
C MET A 91 -8.14 16.35 4.64
N THR A 92 -8.86 15.25 4.43
CA THR A 92 -9.19 14.31 5.51
C THR A 92 -7.93 13.65 6.08
N ARG A 93 -7.00 13.21 5.23
CA ARG A 93 -5.72 12.68 5.68
C ARG A 93 -4.91 13.70 6.48
N SER A 94 -4.90 14.96 6.05
CA SER A 94 -4.21 16.03 6.78
C SER A 94 -4.85 16.25 8.14
N ALA A 95 -6.19 16.25 8.25
CA ALA A 95 -6.90 16.38 9.52
C ALA A 95 -6.55 15.25 10.50
N GLU A 96 -6.63 13.99 10.07
CA GLU A 96 -6.24 12.83 10.87
C GLU A 96 -4.77 12.91 11.30
N THR A 97 -3.89 13.27 10.36
CA THR A 97 -2.46 13.39 10.64
C THR A 97 -2.20 14.47 11.68
N ILE A 98 -2.85 15.65 11.59
CA ILE A 98 -2.66 16.73 12.54
C ILE A 98 -3.15 16.33 13.93
N VAL A 99 -4.33 15.71 14.03
CA VAL A 99 -4.87 15.23 15.31
C VAL A 99 -3.90 14.27 16.00
N ARG A 100 -3.34 13.32 15.26
CA ARG A 100 -2.33 12.38 15.79
C ARG A 100 -1.03 13.07 16.12
N TRP A 101 -0.55 13.93 15.23
CA TRP A 101 0.73 14.63 15.39
C TRP A 101 0.81 15.40 16.70
N VAL A 102 -0.14 16.26 16.97
CA VAL A 102 -0.11 17.07 18.19
C VAL A 102 -0.17 16.24 19.46
N ALA A 103 -0.79 15.06 19.41
CA ALA A 103 -0.81 14.12 20.52
C ALA A 103 0.51 13.33 20.64
N GLU A 104 1.10 12.92 19.53
CA GLU A 104 2.33 12.12 19.54
C GLU A 104 3.55 12.92 19.98
N VAL A 105 3.67 14.20 19.57
CA VAL A 105 4.85 15.01 19.94
C VAL A 105 4.92 15.35 21.43
N GLU A 106 3.84 15.18 22.17
CA GLU A 106 3.85 15.29 23.63
C GLU A 106 4.52 14.09 24.32
N LYS A 107 4.62 12.97 23.63
CA LYS A 107 5.30 11.78 24.11
C LYS A 107 6.82 11.88 23.92
N PRO A 108 7.62 11.19 24.75
CA PRO A 108 9.05 10.99 24.49
C PRO A 108 9.26 10.39 23.09
N ASN A 109 10.29 10.86 22.35
CA ASN A 109 10.53 10.49 20.95
C ASN A 109 10.47 8.98 20.67
N GLY A 110 11.09 8.17 21.54
CA GLY A 110 11.10 6.71 21.38
C GLY A 110 9.76 6.00 21.65
N LYS A 111 8.75 6.73 22.19
CA LYS A 111 7.40 6.20 22.45
C LYS A 111 6.35 6.72 21.47
N ARG A 112 6.78 7.52 20.50
CA ARG A 112 5.89 7.99 19.42
C ARG A 112 5.74 6.93 18.36
N TYR A 113 4.63 6.96 17.68
CA TYR A 113 4.51 6.24 16.41
C TYR A 113 5.61 6.71 15.46
N GLU A 114 6.14 5.79 14.65
CA GLU A 114 7.35 6.00 13.86
C GLU A 114 7.28 7.25 12.97
N GLU A 115 6.15 7.49 12.35
CA GLU A 115 5.90 8.64 11.47
C GLU A 115 5.88 10.00 12.19
N PHE A 116 5.87 10.02 13.53
CA PHE A 116 5.91 11.22 14.37
C PHE A 116 7.21 11.36 15.18
N ARG A 117 8.19 10.50 14.93
CA ARG A 117 9.52 10.65 15.53
C ARG A 117 10.25 11.85 14.93
N ASP A 118 11.20 12.41 15.68
CA ASP A 118 11.92 13.64 15.28
C ASP A 118 12.53 13.51 13.88
N SER A 119 13.05 12.35 13.51
CA SER A 119 13.61 12.05 12.19
C SER A 119 12.60 12.15 11.04
N ALA A 120 11.31 11.98 11.32
CA ALA A 120 10.25 12.00 10.31
C ALA A 120 9.53 13.36 10.21
N LEU A 121 9.69 14.24 11.22
CA LEU A 121 8.88 15.46 11.33
C LEU A 121 9.13 16.47 10.20
N GLU A 122 10.31 16.54 9.63
CA GLU A 122 10.59 17.44 8.49
C GLU A 122 9.80 17.03 7.25
N SER A 123 9.86 15.76 6.89
CA SER A 123 9.07 15.19 5.79
C SER A 123 7.56 15.31 6.04
N LEU A 124 7.14 15.17 7.30
CA LEU A 124 5.75 15.33 7.69
C LEU A 124 5.27 16.77 7.50
N ARG A 125 6.08 17.77 7.92
CA ARG A 125 5.81 19.20 7.69
C ARG A 125 5.66 19.51 6.22
N PHE A 126 6.60 19.07 5.40
CA PHE A 126 6.57 19.28 3.96
C PHE A 126 5.27 18.76 3.35
N ARG A 127 4.82 17.59 3.76
CA ARG A 127 3.59 16.96 3.26
C ARG A 127 2.33 17.66 3.77
N VAL A 128 2.24 17.93 5.08
CA VAL A 128 1.03 18.50 5.71
C VAL A 128 0.85 19.96 5.34
N PHE A 129 1.92 20.73 5.15
CA PHE A 129 1.86 22.14 4.79
C PHE A 129 2.00 22.39 3.29
N SER A 130 1.90 21.34 2.48
CA SER A 130 1.97 21.45 1.03
C SER A 130 0.94 22.44 0.49
N PRO A 131 1.36 23.41 -0.39
CA PRO A 131 0.45 24.33 -1.05
C PRO A 131 -0.20 23.71 -2.30
N ALA A 132 -0.03 22.42 -2.53
CA ALA A 132 -0.63 21.75 -3.68
C ALA A 132 -2.14 22.03 -3.73
N PRO A 133 -2.72 22.30 -4.90
CA PRO A 133 -4.12 22.63 -5.04
C PRO A 133 -5.00 21.47 -4.61
N VAL A 134 -6.07 21.79 -3.91
CA VAL A 134 -7.11 20.87 -3.47
C VAL A 134 -8.38 21.18 -4.23
N TYR A 135 -9.06 20.17 -4.73
CA TYR A 135 -10.30 20.30 -5.50
C TYR A 135 -11.48 19.77 -4.68
N PRO A 136 -12.28 20.64 -4.06
CA PRO A 136 -13.33 20.24 -3.11
C PRO A 136 -14.33 19.23 -3.67
N GLU A 137 -14.74 19.36 -4.93
CA GLU A 137 -15.68 18.45 -5.57
C GLU A 137 -15.09 17.04 -5.71
N MET A 138 -13.80 16.94 -6.08
CA MET A 138 -13.10 15.67 -6.17
C MET A 138 -12.90 15.04 -4.79
N GLU A 139 -12.51 15.84 -3.79
CA GLU A 139 -12.40 15.39 -2.40
C GLU A 139 -13.74 14.83 -1.89
N GLN A 140 -14.85 15.53 -2.18
CA GLN A 140 -16.18 15.07 -1.77
C GLN A 140 -16.58 13.77 -2.44
N PHE A 141 -16.39 13.67 -3.76
CA PHE A 141 -16.69 12.44 -4.51
C PHE A 141 -15.92 11.25 -3.96
N LEU A 142 -14.62 11.43 -3.82
CA LEU A 142 -13.76 10.37 -3.32
C LEU A 142 -14.11 9.98 -1.87
N LEU A 143 -14.35 10.95 -1.00
CA LEU A 143 -14.76 10.68 0.38
C LEU A 143 -16.07 9.92 0.42
N ALA A 144 -17.07 10.29 -0.38
CA ALA A 144 -18.33 9.56 -0.47
C ALA A 144 -18.13 8.08 -0.86
N ARG A 145 -17.28 7.82 -1.87
CA ARG A 145 -16.95 6.44 -2.28
C ARG A 145 -16.25 5.66 -1.18
N LYS A 146 -15.39 6.32 -0.42
CA LYS A 146 -14.69 5.67 0.71
C LYS A 146 -15.63 5.36 1.86
N LEU A 147 -16.56 6.26 2.17
CA LEU A 147 -17.59 6.03 3.18
C LEU A 147 -18.52 4.87 2.80
N GLU A 148 -18.84 4.76 1.51
CA GLU A 148 -19.60 3.63 0.98
C GLU A 148 -18.84 2.32 1.15
N GLU A 149 -17.54 2.26 0.78
CA GLU A 149 -16.68 1.10 0.99
C GLU A 149 -16.65 0.68 2.47
N TYR A 150 -16.50 1.63 3.40
CA TYR A 150 -16.50 1.31 4.82
C TYR A 150 -17.85 0.75 5.31
N ARG A 151 -18.94 1.31 4.84
CA ARG A 151 -20.28 0.78 5.14
C ARG A 151 -20.46 -0.63 4.61
N ASP A 152 -20.03 -0.88 3.37
CA ASP A 152 -20.17 -2.19 2.73
C ASP A 152 -19.26 -3.25 3.38
N ASP A 153 -18.04 -2.87 3.78
CA ASP A 153 -17.08 -3.79 4.42
C ASP A 153 -17.41 -4.11 5.89
N LEU A 154 -18.00 -3.14 6.63
CA LEU A 154 -18.18 -3.24 8.09
C LEU A 154 -19.65 -3.30 8.54
N GLY A 155 -20.57 -2.81 7.71
CA GLY A 155 -21.99 -2.68 7.99
C GLY A 155 -22.37 -1.43 8.78
N ASP A 156 -23.64 -1.03 8.69
CA ASP A 156 -24.17 0.19 9.33
C ASP A 156 -24.15 0.12 10.87
N ALA A 157 -24.05 -1.07 11.44
CA ALA A 157 -24.00 -1.26 12.89
C ALA A 157 -22.64 -0.97 13.50
N ASP A 158 -21.56 -0.94 12.72
CA ASP A 158 -20.21 -0.69 13.19
C ASP A 158 -20.07 0.72 13.78
N PRO A 159 -19.49 0.88 14.98
CA PRO A 159 -19.38 2.19 15.64
C PRO A 159 -18.60 3.23 14.84
N PHE A 160 -17.58 2.80 14.12
CA PHE A 160 -16.78 3.69 13.26
C PHE A 160 -17.63 4.20 12.08
N VAL A 161 -18.37 3.32 11.41
CA VAL A 161 -19.28 3.67 10.33
C VAL A 161 -20.38 4.62 10.80
N LYS A 162 -20.96 4.36 11.98
CA LYS A 162 -21.96 5.26 12.59
C LYS A 162 -21.43 6.67 12.80
N ILE A 163 -20.18 6.81 13.25
CA ILE A 163 -19.56 8.12 13.45
C ILE A 163 -19.33 8.82 12.12
N LEU A 164 -18.88 8.08 11.12
CA LEU A 164 -18.55 8.63 9.80
C LEU A 164 -19.80 9.07 9.04
N LEU A 165 -20.85 8.27 9.06
CA LEU A 165 -22.08 8.56 8.33
C LEU A 165 -23.03 9.48 9.07
N ASP A 166 -23.02 9.49 10.40
CA ASP A 166 -23.91 10.33 11.22
C ASP A 166 -25.38 10.23 10.76
N ALA A 167 -25.85 8.99 10.57
CA ALA A 167 -27.18 8.67 10.05
C ALA A 167 -27.50 9.23 8.64
N LYS A 168 -26.50 9.61 7.86
CA LYS A 168 -26.63 10.15 6.49
C LYS A 168 -26.23 9.11 5.45
N THR A 169 -26.59 9.36 4.21
CA THR A 169 -25.98 8.64 3.07
C THR A 169 -24.49 9.00 2.94
N PRO A 170 -23.66 8.15 2.35
CA PRO A 170 -22.23 8.47 2.12
C PRO A 170 -22.01 9.82 1.43
N ASP A 171 -22.79 10.14 0.41
CA ASP A 171 -22.70 11.44 -0.29
C ASP A 171 -23.05 12.62 0.61
N ALA A 172 -24.13 12.51 1.40
CA ALA A 172 -24.54 13.55 2.32
C ALA A 172 -23.55 13.70 3.49
N ALA A 173 -22.98 12.60 3.98
CA ALA A 173 -21.95 12.61 5.02
C ALA A 173 -20.67 13.28 4.52
N ALA A 174 -20.21 12.94 3.31
CA ALA A 174 -19.05 13.57 2.69
C ALA A 174 -19.25 15.07 2.47
N ALA A 175 -20.42 15.49 1.93
CA ALA A 175 -20.76 16.89 1.77
C ALA A 175 -20.77 17.64 3.12
N SER A 176 -21.34 17.03 4.15
CA SER A 176 -21.39 17.60 5.50
C SER A 176 -19.99 17.74 6.13
N ALA A 177 -19.12 16.74 5.96
CA ALA A 177 -17.76 16.76 6.50
C ALA A 177 -16.86 17.80 5.83
N LEU A 178 -17.10 18.10 4.55
CA LEU A 178 -16.30 19.07 3.79
C LEU A 178 -16.91 20.47 3.79
N LYS A 179 -18.13 20.64 4.27
CA LYS A 179 -18.78 21.94 4.34
C LYS A 179 -18.03 22.85 5.31
N ASP A 180 -17.64 24.02 4.83
CA ASP A 180 -16.96 25.06 5.60
C ASP A 180 -15.61 24.68 6.22
N THR A 181 -15.02 23.53 5.81
CA THR A 181 -13.67 23.16 6.26
C THR A 181 -12.60 24.10 5.71
N LYS A 182 -11.65 24.46 6.55
CA LYS A 182 -10.45 25.22 6.19
C LYS A 182 -9.23 24.35 5.94
N MET A 183 -9.39 23.02 5.93
CA MET A 183 -8.27 22.10 5.75
C MET A 183 -7.61 22.18 4.36
N GLY A 184 -8.24 22.82 3.38
CA GLY A 184 -7.62 23.17 2.10
C GLY A 184 -6.53 24.24 2.21
N ASP A 185 -6.55 25.09 3.26
CA ASP A 185 -5.59 26.17 3.47
C ASP A 185 -4.34 25.68 4.23
N PRO A 186 -3.13 25.74 3.63
CA PRO A 186 -1.88 25.39 4.31
C PRO A 186 -1.61 26.22 5.58
N ALA A 187 -2.01 27.50 5.59
CA ALA A 187 -1.82 28.38 6.74
C ALA A 187 -2.67 27.91 7.93
N PHE A 188 -3.90 27.47 7.68
CA PHE A 188 -4.76 26.93 8.71
C PHE A 188 -4.18 25.61 9.28
N ARG A 189 -3.70 24.69 8.42
CA ARG A 189 -3.07 23.46 8.87
C ARG A 189 -1.82 23.73 9.73
N LYS A 190 -1.02 24.71 9.31
CA LYS A 190 0.17 25.13 10.07
C LYS A 190 -0.20 25.70 11.44
N ALA A 191 -1.20 26.59 11.50
CA ALA A 191 -1.68 27.16 12.75
C ALA A 191 -2.16 26.10 13.75
N LEU A 192 -2.85 25.05 13.27
CA LEU A 192 -3.28 23.94 14.13
C LEU A 192 -2.09 23.18 14.73
N VAL A 193 -1.07 22.89 13.92
CA VAL A 193 0.12 22.16 14.39
C VAL A 193 0.93 23.01 15.37
N GLU A 194 1.17 24.28 15.06
CA GLU A 194 1.92 25.22 15.92
C GLU A 194 1.17 25.53 17.22
N GLY A 195 -0.15 25.60 17.18
CA GLY A 195 -0.99 25.76 18.37
C GLY A 195 -1.15 24.50 19.20
N GLY A 196 -0.68 23.33 18.68
CA GLY A 196 -0.63 22.07 19.38
C GLY A 196 -2.00 21.52 19.77
N ARG A 197 -2.01 20.66 20.80
CA ARG A 197 -3.23 19.98 21.27
C ARG A 197 -4.37 20.96 21.56
N LYS A 198 -4.10 22.06 22.24
CA LYS A 198 -5.13 23.05 22.58
C LYS A 198 -5.83 23.62 21.35
N ALA A 199 -5.09 23.95 20.29
CA ALA A 199 -5.68 24.46 19.05
C ALA A 199 -6.54 23.40 18.34
N VAL A 200 -6.09 22.17 18.32
CA VAL A 200 -6.84 21.06 17.73
C VAL A 200 -8.11 20.75 18.53
N GLU A 201 -8.04 20.75 19.86
CA GLU A 201 -9.20 20.50 20.74
C GLU A 201 -10.25 21.63 20.64
N ALA A 202 -9.79 22.89 20.53
CA ALA A 202 -10.66 24.04 20.38
C ALA A 202 -11.23 24.23 18.97
N SER A 203 -10.68 23.51 17.98
CA SER A 203 -11.11 23.65 16.59
C SER A 203 -12.52 23.12 16.36
N ALA A 204 -13.38 23.96 15.76
CA ALA A 204 -14.71 23.60 15.28
C ALA A 204 -14.72 23.19 13.80
N ASP A 205 -13.56 23.11 13.14
CA ASP A 205 -13.48 22.66 11.75
C ASP A 205 -14.04 21.24 11.62
N PRO A 206 -14.98 20.99 10.69
CA PRO A 206 -15.70 19.71 10.65
C PRO A 206 -14.79 18.51 10.41
N LEU A 207 -13.72 18.64 9.62
CA LEU A 207 -12.76 17.53 9.43
C LEU A 207 -11.90 17.28 10.66
N ILE A 208 -11.52 18.32 11.40
CA ILE A 208 -10.79 18.16 12.68
C ILE A 208 -11.69 17.52 13.74
N VAL A 209 -12.97 17.95 13.82
CA VAL A 209 -13.95 17.32 14.72
C VAL A 209 -14.13 15.84 14.39
N LEU A 210 -14.30 15.52 13.10
CA LEU A 210 -14.44 14.13 12.64
C LEU A 210 -13.18 13.33 12.95
N ALA A 211 -12.01 13.85 12.63
CA ALA A 211 -10.73 13.19 12.88
C ALA A 211 -10.53 12.88 14.38
N ARG A 212 -10.88 13.80 15.28
CA ARG A 212 -10.83 13.53 16.73
C ARG A 212 -11.77 12.40 17.17
N ARG A 213 -12.95 12.30 16.55
CA ARG A 213 -13.94 11.26 16.91
C ARG A 213 -13.50 9.87 16.44
N ILE A 214 -12.75 9.77 15.37
CA ILE A 214 -12.31 8.49 14.81
C ILE A 214 -10.90 8.08 15.25
N ASP A 215 -10.08 8.98 15.76
CA ASP A 215 -8.70 8.69 16.18
C ASP A 215 -8.59 7.56 17.23
N PRO A 216 -9.52 7.41 18.20
CA PRO A 216 -9.48 6.27 19.12
C PRO A 216 -9.53 4.91 18.43
N PHE A 217 -10.33 4.76 17.39
CA PHE A 217 -10.40 3.50 16.61
C PHE A 217 -9.08 3.18 15.91
N TYR A 218 -8.42 4.21 15.37
CA TYR A 218 -7.11 4.05 14.76
C TYR A 218 -6.09 3.57 15.79
N ARG A 219 -6.03 4.22 16.97
CA ARG A 219 -5.06 3.88 18.01
C ARG A 219 -5.27 2.48 18.55
N GLU A 220 -6.51 2.14 18.95
CA GLU A 220 -6.84 0.80 19.44
C GLU A 220 -6.45 -0.29 18.42
N MET A 221 -6.80 -0.08 17.14
CA MET A 221 -6.52 -1.06 16.11
C MET A 221 -5.03 -1.17 15.80
N ARG A 222 -4.30 -0.05 15.83
CA ARG A 222 -2.86 -0.02 15.61
C ARG A 222 -2.12 -0.70 16.75
N ASP A 223 -2.43 -0.37 17.98
CA ASP A 223 -1.81 -0.97 19.16
C ASP A 223 -2.07 -2.49 19.18
N TRP A 224 -3.30 -2.91 18.88
CA TRP A 224 -3.60 -4.32 18.72
C TRP A 224 -2.78 -4.98 17.61
N TYR A 225 -2.63 -4.33 16.46
CA TYR A 225 -1.87 -4.88 15.35
C TYR A 225 -0.38 -4.99 15.68
N GLU A 226 0.21 -3.94 16.25
CA GLU A 226 1.61 -3.91 16.63
C GLU A 226 1.92 -4.99 17.69
N ASP A 227 1.06 -5.15 18.70
CA ASP A 227 1.26 -6.10 19.80
C ASP A 227 0.95 -7.55 19.41
N GLU A 228 -0.18 -7.78 18.77
CA GLU A 228 -0.76 -9.12 18.61
C GLU A 228 -0.45 -9.77 17.25
N VAL A 229 -0.02 -8.99 16.28
CA VAL A 229 0.25 -9.46 14.91
C VAL A 229 1.68 -9.17 14.50
N GLU A 230 2.07 -7.90 14.44
CA GLU A 230 3.34 -7.46 13.85
C GLU A 230 4.54 -7.94 14.67
N SER A 231 4.52 -7.71 16.00
CA SER A 231 5.61 -8.14 16.90
C SER A 231 5.81 -9.65 16.86
N VAL A 232 4.69 -10.41 16.87
CA VAL A 232 4.72 -11.88 16.81
C VAL A 232 5.23 -12.35 15.45
N ALA A 233 4.70 -11.80 14.36
CA ALA A 233 5.13 -12.16 13.00
C ALA A 233 6.60 -11.81 12.74
N THR A 234 7.06 -10.64 13.22
CA THR A 234 8.46 -10.20 13.09
C THR A 234 9.40 -11.14 13.85
N SER A 235 9.11 -11.41 15.13
CA SER A 235 9.92 -12.34 15.94
C SER A 235 9.95 -13.75 15.35
N ALA A 236 8.81 -14.25 14.87
CA ALA A 236 8.74 -15.53 14.18
C ALA A 236 9.54 -15.52 12.89
N GLY A 237 9.41 -14.46 12.08
CA GLY A 237 10.13 -14.27 10.83
C GLY A 237 11.65 -14.26 11.03
N GLU A 238 12.15 -13.57 12.05
CA GLU A 238 13.57 -13.54 12.38
C GLU A 238 14.12 -14.92 12.73
N ARG A 239 13.39 -15.71 13.53
CA ARG A 239 13.78 -17.08 13.89
C ARG A 239 13.80 -18.01 12.65
N ILE A 240 12.78 -17.90 11.77
CA ILE A 240 12.71 -18.65 10.52
C ILE A 240 13.82 -18.22 9.55
N ALA A 241 14.08 -16.92 9.43
CA ALA A 241 15.15 -16.39 8.59
C ALA A 241 16.54 -16.89 9.04
N LYS A 242 16.79 -16.93 10.36
CA LYS A 242 18.00 -17.48 10.94
C LYS A 242 18.16 -18.97 10.59
N ALA A 243 17.10 -19.75 10.69
CA ALA A 243 17.11 -21.16 10.28
C ALA A 243 17.38 -21.33 8.78
N ARG A 244 16.72 -20.51 7.96
CA ARG A 244 16.93 -20.52 6.51
C ARG A 244 18.38 -20.21 6.14
N PHE A 245 18.96 -19.22 6.80
CA PHE A 245 20.37 -18.88 6.58
C PHE A 245 21.33 -19.99 7.04
N ALA A 246 21.07 -20.63 8.19
CA ALA A 246 21.86 -21.75 8.67
C ALA A 246 21.81 -22.95 7.73
N VAL A 247 20.63 -23.26 7.15
CA VAL A 247 20.42 -24.40 6.27
C VAL A 247 20.94 -24.15 4.85
N TYR A 248 20.71 -23.00 4.27
CA TYR A 248 21.03 -22.71 2.87
C TYR A 248 22.23 -21.77 2.68
N GLY A 249 22.72 -21.15 3.77
CA GLY A 249 23.88 -20.28 3.74
C GLY A 249 23.71 -19.09 2.80
N LYS A 250 24.79 -18.72 2.13
CA LYS A 250 24.84 -17.57 1.21
C LYS A 250 24.06 -17.77 -0.10
N SER A 251 23.52 -18.96 -0.36
CA SER A 251 22.65 -19.20 -1.52
C SER A 251 21.22 -18.68 -1.30
N ALA A 252 20.85 -18.35 -0.06
CA ALA A 252 19.59 -17.68 0.22
C ALA A 252 19.69 -16.18 -0.15
N TYR A 253 18.70 -15.67 -0.90
CA TYR A 253 18.62 -14.24 -1.17
C TYR A 253 18.46 -13.45 0.15
N PRO A 254 19.27 -12.39 0.35
CA PRO A 254 19.12 -11.53 1.53
C PRO A 254 17.82 -10.72 1.44
N ASP A 255 17.29 -10.39 2.62
CA ASP A 255 16.15 -9.47 2.72
C ASP A 255 16.47 -8.09 2.13
N ALA A 256 15.41 -7.38 1.74
CA ALA A 256 15.52 -6.01 1.27
C ALA A 256 16.02 -5.10 2.38
N THR A 257 17.20 -4.53 2.20
CA THR A 257 17.78 -3.52 3.08
C THR A 257 17.94 -2.21 2.31
N PHE A 258 18.07 -1.08 2.99
CA PHE A 258 18.33 0.23 2.36
C PHE A 258 19.79 0.41 1.89
N THR A 259 20.50 -0.69 1.67
CA THR A 259 21.85 -0.69 1.10
C THR A 259 21.81 -0.84 -0.42
N LEU A 260 22.94 -0.53 -1.08
CA LEU A 260 23.08 -0.74 -2.51
C LEU A 260 22.83 -2.21 -2.84
N ARG A 261 21.87 -2.47 -3.74
CA ARG A 261 21.52 -3.81 -4.21
C ARG A 261 21.82 -3.90 -5.71
N LEU A 262 22.47 -4.97 -6.09
CA LEU A 262 22.69 -5.33 -7.48
C LEU A 262 21.79 -6.51 -7.82
N ALA A 263 20.88 -6.31 -8.76
CA ALA A 263 20.13 -7.40 -9.38
C ALA A 263 20.95 -7.91 -10.58
N VAL A 264 21.30 -9.17 -10.56
CA VAL A 264 22.10 -9.81 -11.63
C VAL A 264 21.34 -11.02 -12.14
N GLY A 265 21.13 -11.10 -13.43
CA GLY A 265 20.46 -12.21 -14.08
C GLY A 265 20.95 -12.43 -15.49
N LYS A 266 20.62 -13.59 -16.05
CA LYS A 266 20.86 -13.86 -17.48
C LYS A 266 19.72 -13.27 -18.28
N ALA A 267 20.02 -12.74 -19.48
CA ALA A 267 18.97 -12.38 -20.43
C ALA A 267 18.36 -13.68 -20.99
N LEU A 268 17.19 -14.05 -20.47
CA LEU A 268 16.46 -15.26 -20.85
C LEU A 268 14.99 -14.91 -21.06
N GLY A 269 14.36 -15.55 -22.04
CA GLY A 269 12.91 -15.47 -22.21
C GLY A 269 12.16 -16.28 -21.15
N TYR A 270 10.85 -16.20 -21.19
CA TYR A 270 9.95 -16.92 -20.29
C TYR A 270 8.70 -17.40 -21.00
N GLU A 271 8.03 -18.37 -20.41
CA GLU A 271 6.75 -18.87 -20.91
C GLU A 271 5.60 -18.02 -20.33
N GLN A 272 4.69 -17.61 -21.20
CA GLN A 272 3.45 -16.91 -20.84
C GLN A 272 2.26 -17.63 -21.44
N GLY A 273 1.57 -18.42 -20.65
CA GLY A 273 0.50 -19.28 -21.14
C GLY A 273 1.05 -20.31 -22.13
N THR A 274 0.61 -20.24 -23.39
CA THR A 274 1.08 -21.12 -24.48
C THR A 274 2.17 -20.47 -25.36
N THR A 275 2.64 -19.28 -25.00
CA THR A 275 3.56 -18.49 -25.82
C THR A 275 4.91 -18.35 -25.13
N GLN A 276 5.99 -18.52 -25.92
CA GLN A 276 7.34 -18.25 -25.48
C GLN A 276 7.65 -16.76 -25.72
N VAL A 277 7.87 -15.99 -24.66
CA VAL A 277 8.37 -14.61 -24.75
C VAL A 277 9.89 -14.65 -24.92
N PRO A 278 10.46 -14.05 -26.00
CA PRO A 278 11.90 -14.08 -26.23
C PRO A 278 12.62 -13.16 -25.24
N PHE A 279 13.91 -13.45 -24.98
CA PHE A 279 14.73 -12.62 -24.07
C PHE A 279 14.92 -11.18 -24.54
N LYS A 280 14.66 -10.88 -25.82
CA LYS A 280 14.82 -9.58 -26.45
C LYS A 280 13.61 -9.28 -27.31
N THR A 281 12.96 -8.17 -27.01
CA THR A 281 11.85 -7.66 -27.82
C THR A 281 12.35 -6.65 -28.86
N THR A 282 11.53 -6.41 -29.89
CA THR A 282 11.86 -5.50 -30.99
C THR A 282 10.68 -4.60 -31.31
N LEU A 283 10.93 -3.50 -32.01
CA LEU A 283 9.86 -2.64 -32.54
C LEU A 283 8.90 -3.41 -33.44
N GLY A 284 9.41 -4.37 -34.24
CA GLY A 284 8.54 -5.26 -35.02
C GLY A 284 7.61 -6.09 -34.16
N GLY A 285 8.08 -6.58 -33.03
CA GLY A 285 7.26 -7.30 -32.04
C GLY A 285 6.17 -6.43 -31.43
N LEU A 286 6.46 -5.15 -31.15
CA LEU A 286 5.46 -4.18 -30.69
C LEU A 286 4.31 -4.02 -31.70
N TYR A 287 4.64 -3.80 -32.96
CA TYR A 287 3.63 -3.67 -34.02
C TYR A 287 2.83 -4.95 -34.24
N ALA A 288 3.50 -6.10 -34.26
CA ALA A 288 2.85 -7.40 -34.40
C ALA A 288 1.88 -7.67 -33.24
N ARG A 289 2.25 -7.27 -32.02
CA ARG A 289 1.37 -7.41 -30.84
C ARG A 289 0.14 -6.54 -30.96
N SER A 290 0.28 -5.28 -31.37
CA SER A 290 -0.85 -4.39 -31.65
C SER A 290 -1.79 -4.97 -32.70
N ASP A 291 -1.24 -5.46 -33.81
CA ASP A 291 -2.02 -6.06 -34.91
C ASP A 291 -2.78 -7.32 -34.47
N SER A 292 -2.18 -8.15 -33.63
CA SER A 292 -2.81 -9.36 -33.08
C SER A 292 -4.07 -9.08 -32.25
N PHE A 293 -4.25 -7.83 -31.80
CA PHE A 293 -5.41 -7.35 -31.06
C PHE A 293 -6.19 -6.25 -31.81
N ASP A 294 -6.10 -6.22 -33.14
CA ASP A 294 -6.78 -5.24 -34.02
C ASP A 294 -6.49 -3.78 -33.64
N GLY A 295 -5.35 -3.47 -33.02
CA GLY A 295 -5.01 -2.13 -32.54
C GLY A 295 -5.96 -1.58 -31.48
N LYS A 296 -6.71 -2.46 -30.76
CA LYS A 296 -7.65 -2.05 -29.70
C LYS A 296 -6.96 -1.91 -28.35
N PRO A 297 -7.47 -1.04 -27.45
CA PRO A 297 -6.97 -0.96 -26.10
C PRO A 297 -6.97 -2.32 -25.37
N PRO A 298 -5.95 -2.66 -24.57
CA PRO A 298 -4.76 -1.85 -24.23
C PRO A 298 -3.58 -1.99 -25.18
N PHE A 299 -3.78 -2.50 -26.41
CA PHE A 299 -2.74 -2.77 -27.39
C PHE A 299 -2.73 -1.76 -28.57
N ASP A 300 -3.50 -0.69 -28.43
CA ASP A 300 -3.47 0.45 -29.34
C ASP A 300 -2.12 1.17 -29.25
N LEU A 301 -1.65 1.65 -30.40
CA LEU A 301 -0.36 2.36 -30.46
C LEU A 301 -0.57 3.86 -30.25
N PRO A 302 0.31 4.51 -29.46
CA PRO A 302 0.38 5.96 -29.45
C PRO A 302 0.51 6.52 -30.87
N PRO A 303 -0.11 7.67 -31.19
CA PRO A 303 -0.14 8.24 -32.54
C PRO A 303 1.26 8.38 -33.17
N LEU A 304 2.26 8.73 -32.37
CA LEU A 304 3.65 8.86 -32.82
C LEU A 304 4.21 7.51 -33.31
N LEU A 305 4.00 6.42 -32.58
CA LEU A 305 4.47 5.09 -32.96
C LEU A 305 3.70 4.55 -34.16
N ALA A 306 2.38 4.78 -34.20
CA ALA A 306 1.57 4.40 -35.35
C ALA A 306 2.04 5.09 -36.63
N ALA A 307 2.31 6.40 -36.58
CA ALA A 307 2.83 7.17 -37.71
C ALA A 307 4.27 6.79 -38.14
N ALA A 308 5.09 6.34 -37.19
CA ALA A 308 6.48 5.95 -37.47
C ALA A 308 6.61 4.55 -38.08
N ARG A 309 5.55 3.73 -38.13
CA ARG A 309 5.57 2.31 -38.50
C ARG A 309 6.31 2.05 -39.82
N GLY A 310 6.00 2.80 -40.85
CA GLY A 310 6.61 2.62 -42.18
C GLY A 310 8.11 3.03 -42.29
N LYS A 311 8.61 3.74 -41.30
CA LYS A 311 10.00 4.22 -41.22
C LYS A 311 10.79 3.54 -40.10
N ALA A 312 10.16 2.73 -39.28
CA ALA A 312 10.78 2.12 -38.12
C ALA A 312 11.71 0.98 -38.50
N ALA A 313 12.86 0.92 -37.87
CA ALA A 313 13.76 -0.22 -37.95
C ALA A 313 13.18 -1.40 -37.16
N LEU A 314 12.39 -2.26 -37.82
CA LEU A 314 11.61 -3.32 -37.12
C LEU A 314 12.48 -4.28 -36.30
N LYS A 315 13.75 -4.47 -36.66
CA LYS A 315 14.73 -5.30 -35.94
C LYS A 315 15.39 -4.57 -34.77
N ALA A 316 15.15 -3.26 -34.61
CA ALA A 316 15.71 -2.51 -33.48
C ALA A 316 15.22 -3.10 -32.17
N PRO A 317 16.12 -3.31 -31.20
CA PRO A 317 15.75 -3.80 -29.88
C PRO A 317 14.89 -2.74 -29.16
N LEU A 318 13.85 -3.19 -28.50
CA LEU A 318 12.98 -2.36 -27.69
C LEU A 318 13.29 -2.57 -26.21
N ASP A 319 13.37 -3.84 -25.80
CA ASP A 319 13.61 -4.21 -24.42
C ASP A 319 14.26 -5.59 -24.33
N PHE A 320 14.78 -5.95 -23.15
CA PHE A 320 15.25 -7.29 -22.87
C PHE A 320 14.63 -7.82 -21.57
N VAL A 321 14.56 -9.14 -21.45
CA VAL A 321 13.93 -9.81 -20.31
C VAL A 321 14.98 -10.61 -19.55
N SER A 322 14.91 -10.57 -18.24
CA SER A 322 15.77 -11.33 -17.34
C SER A 322 14.93 -11.91 -16.21
N PRO A 323 14.85 -13.23 -16.06
CA PRO A 323 14.19 -13.86 -14.93
C PRO A 323 15.10 -13.82 -13.70
N HIS A 324 15.07 -12.72 -12.97
CA HIS A 324 15.75 -12.59 -11.68
C HIS A 324 14.76 -12.07 -10.64
N ASP A 325 14.97 -12.44 -9.40
CA ASP A 325 14.16 -11.93 -8.30
C ASP A 325 14.49 -10.45 -8.06
N ILE A 326 13.47 -9.64 -7.85
CA ILE A 326 13.57 -8.21 -7.58
C ILE A 326 13.68 -7.98 -6.08
#